data_022d1e062f0e0c87203f71ea5275ea0e
#
_entry.id   022d1e062f0e0c87203f71ea5275ea0e
#
_cell.length_a   1.000
_cell.length_b   1.000
_cell.length_c   1.000
_cell.angle_alpha   90.00
_cell.angle_beta   90.00
_cell.angle_gamma   90.00
#
_symmetry.space_group_name_H-M   'P 1'
#
loop_
_entity.id
_entity.type
_entity.pdbx_description
1 polymer ?
#
loop_
_entity_poly.entity_id
_entity_poly.type
_entity_poly.pdbx_seq_one_letter_code
_entity_poly.pdbx_strand_id
1 'polypeptide(L)'
;MIGKIRKGSGFKGCVNYVLGKEQAALLHAEGVLAESNRDIIRSFILQAGMNPDLKKPVGHIALSYSPVDAPKLTDGKMVQLAQEYMREMKITDTQYIIVRHQDREHPHVHIVFNRIDNNGKTISDRNDMYRNEQVCKKLKTKHGLYFAKGKEHVKQHRLREPDKSKYEIYNAVKDEIGKSRNWQQLQTRLAEKGIGIHFKYRGQTGEVQGISFSKGEYTFKGSEIDRSFSFSKLDKCFGDAGLNTTESNRQTVSALVQEPAQTPGKIDTPLLAGLGGLFSAPSSPADETPDNPGERKKKKKKRHLKL
;
A
#
# COMPACT_ATOMS: atom_id res chain seq x y z
N MET A 1 3.04 2.01 -14.97
CA MET A 1 4.12 1.88 -13.95
C MET A 1 3.52 2.06 -12.57
N ILE A 2 3.91 1.20 -11.61
CA ILE A 2 3.50 1.23 -10.19
C ILE A 2 4.75 0.97 -9.36
N GLY A 3 4.94 1.73 -8.27
CA GLY A 3 6.03 1.54 -7.32
C GLY A 3 5.54 0.91 -6.01
N LYS A 4 6.24 -0.11 -5.51
CA LYS A 4 6.00 -0.71 -4.20
C LYS A 4 7.26 -0.53 -3.34
N ILE A 5 7.13 0.20 -2.23
CA ILE A 5 8.25 0.53 -1.34
C ILE A 5 8.23 -0.39 -0.12
N ARG A 6 9.39 -0.92 0.22
CA ARG A 6 9.64 -1.68 1.46
C ARG A 6 10.93 -1.18 2.12
N LYS A 7 11.03 -1.35 3.43
CA LYS A 7 12.22 -1.00 4.23
C LYS A 7 12.61 -2.21 5.05
N GLY A 8 13.91 -2.50 5.09
CA GLY A 8 14.46 -3.66 5.78
C GLY A 8 15.62 -3.29 6.68
N SER A 9 16.01 -4.21 7.57
CA SER A 9 17.15 -4.05 8.48
C SER A 9 18.45 -4.66 7.94
N GLY A 10 18.36 -5.62 7.00
CA GLY A 10 19.54 -6.35 6.52
C GLY A 10 19.68 -6.38 5.01
N PHE A 11 20.83 -5.92 4.49
CA PHE A 11 21.15 -5.95 3.07
C PHE A 11 21.32 -7.36 2.51
N LYS A 12 21.88 -8.30 3.30
CA LYS A 12 22.14 -9.68 2.84
C LYS A 12 20.89 -10.35 2.30
N GLY A 13 19.79 -10.31 3.06
CA GLY A 13 18.53 -10.93 2.64
C GLY A 13 17.94 -10.24 1.39
N CYS A 14 17.99 -8.90 1.33
CA CYS A 14 17.44 -8.14 0.22
C CYS A 14 18.25 -8.34 -1.07
N VAL A 15 19.56 -8.24 -1.02
CA VAL A 15 20.46 -8.42 -2.19
C VAL A 15 20.37 -9.84 -2.72
N ASN A 16 20.43 -10.85 -1.84
CA ASN A 16 20.30 -12.25 -2.25
C ASN A 16 18.91 -12.54 -2.86
N TYR A 17 17.85 -11.92 -2.36
CA TYR A 17 16.51 -12.05 -2.94
C TYR A 17 16.45 -11.49 -4.37
N VAL A 18 16.98 -10.28 -4.59
CA VAL A 18 16.86 -9.63 -5.91
C VAL A 18 17.85 -10.19 -6.94
N LEU A 19 19.04 -10.64 -6.54
CA LEU A 19 20.04 -11.21 -7.45
C LEU A 19 20.01 -12.74 -7.54
N GLY A 20 19.38 -13.42 -6.58
CA GLY A 20 19.29 -14.88 -6.54
C GLY A 20 18.11 -15.47 -7.33
N LYS A 21 17.27 -14.66 -7.94
CA LYS A 21 16.17 -15.16 -8.80
C LYS A 21 16.74 -15.66 -10.12
N GLU A 22 16.15 -16.75 -10.62
CA GLU A 22 16.41 -17.21 -11.98
C GLU A 22 16.10 -16.08 -12.98
N GLN A 23 16.98 -15.86 -13.94
CA GLN A 23 16.89 -14.77 -14.93
C GLN A 23 16.91 -13.34 -14.32
N ALA A 24 17.39 -13.17 -13.07
CA ALA A 24 17.70 -11.85 -12.57
C ALA A 24 18.90 -11.26 -13.30
N ALA A 25 18.81 -10.00 -13.72
CA ALA A 25 19.91 -9.28 -14.36
C ALA A 25 20.21 -7.99 -13.60
N LEU A 26 21.46 -7.83 -13.14
CA LEU A 26 21.95 -6.56 -12.61
C LEU A 26 22.11 -5.58 -13.77
N LEU A 27 21.27 -4.56 -13.83
CA LEU A 27 21.28 -3.57 -14.91
C LEU A 27 22.17 -2.37 -14.60
N HIS A 28 22.27 -2.00 -13.33
CA HIS A 28 23.06 -0.85 -12.89
C HIS A 28 23.46 -0.98 -11.42
N ALA A 29 24.64 -0.47 -11.10
CA ALA A 29 25.19 -0.40 -9.74
C ALA A 29 25.88 0.95 -9.57
N GLU A 30 25.61 1.63 -8.46
CA GLU A 30 26.21 2.93 -8.13
C GLU A 30 26.74 2.90 -6.69
N GLY A 31 28.00 3.31 -6.52
CA GLY A 31 28.65 3.41 -5.23
C GLY A 31 28.90 2.07 -4.53
N VAL A 32 28.77 0.93 -5.22
CA VAL A 32 29.04 -0.42 -4.69
C VAL A 32 30.01 -1.18 -5.57
N LEU A 33 30.82 -2.06 -4.98
CA LEU A 33 31.62 -3.03 -5.73
C LEU A 33 30.71 -4.14 -6.21
N ALA A 34 30.54 -4.28 -7.54
CA ALA A 34 29.56 -5.18 -8.13
C ALA A 34 30.17 -6.49 -8.69
N GLU A 35 31.33 -6.91 -8.19
CA GLU A 35 32.02 -8.14 -8.64
C GLU A 35 31.29 -9.40 -8.16
N SER A 36 30.73 -9.35 -6.95
CA SER A 36 29.91 -10.43 -6.39
C SER A 36 28.79 -9.90 -5.50
N ASN A 37 27.78 -10.73 -5.23
CA ASN A 37 26.73 -10.41 -4.25
C ASN A 37 27.31 -10.05 -2.89
N ARG A 38 28.43 -10.72 -2.51
CA ARG A 38 29.12 -10.47 -1.24
C ARG A 38 29.70 -9.06 -1.19
N ASP A 39 30.29 -8.60 -2.28
CA ASP A 39 30.92 -7.28 -2.36
C ASP A 39 29.87 -6.16 -2.38
N ILE A 40 28.78 -6.36 -3.10
CA ILE A 40 27.61 -5.47 -3.03
C ILE A 40 27.09 -5.34 -1.60
N ILE A 41 26.89 -6.47 -0.91
CA ILE A 41 26.41 -6.50 0.47
C ILE A 41 27.38 -5.78 1.42
N ARG A 42 28.69 -6.02 1.26
CA ARG A 42 29.73 -5.36 2.07
C ARG A 42 29.74 -3.86 1.84
N SER A 43 29.65 -3.40 0.60
CA SER A 43 29.60 -1.98 0.25
C SER A 43 28.43 -1.29 0.94
N PHE A 44 27.23 -1.88 0.87
CA PHE A 44 26.04 -1.36 1.54
C PHE A 44 26.21 -1.31 3.07
N ILE A 45 26.78 -2.37 3.68
CA ILE A 45 26.97 -2.44 5.14
C ILE A 45 27.96 -1.37 5.61
N LEU A 46 29.05 -1.14 4.87
CA LEU A 46 30.04 -0.11 5.20
C LEU A 46 29.42 1.28 5.27
N GLN A 47 28.66 1.68 4.25
CA GLN A 47 27.98 2.98 4.27
C GLN A 47 26.88 3.04 5.34
N ALA A 48 26.15 1.94 5.57
CA ALA A 48 25.14 1.89 6.62
C ALA A 48 25.74 2.08 8.02
N GLY A 49 26.99 1.68 8.22
CA GLY A 49 27.76 1.92 9.45
C GLY A 49 27.97 3.39 9.79
N MET A 50 27.84 4.32 8.83
CA MET A 50 27.92 5.77 9.08
C MET A 50 26.75 6.31 9.93
N ASN A 51 25.65 5.55 10.04
CA ASN A 51 24.49 5.91 10.88
C ASN A 51 23.90 4.66 11.53
N PRO A 52 24.51 4.14 12.60
CA PRO A 52 24.11 2.90 13.24
C PRO A 52 22.74 2.97 13.95
N ASP A 53 22.24 4.18 14.22
CA ASP A 53 20.95 4.38 14.89
C ASP A 53 19.76 4.10 13.97
N LEU A 54 19.96 4.11 12.66
CA LEU A 54 18.91 3.81 11.71
C LEU A 54 18.62 2.31 11.64
N LYS A 55 17.58 1.84 12.35
CA LYS A 55 17.21 0.41 12.43
C LYS A 55 16.84 -0.24 11.10
N LYS A 56 16.42 0.53 10.09
CA LYS A 56 16.00 0.05 8.77
C LYS A 56 16.77 0.77 7.66
N PRO A 57 18.06 0.49 7.46
CA PRO A 57 18.87 1.17 6.45
C PRO A 57 18.58 0.74 5.01
N VAL A 58 17.93 -0.42 4.80
CA VAL A 58 17.62 -0.93 3.46
C VAL A 58 16.38 -0.27 2.91
N GLY A 59 16.48 0.37 1.75
CA GLY A 59 15.36 0.73 0.92
C GLY A 59 15.22 -0.28 -0.23
N HIS A 60 14.01 -0.79 -0.46
CA HIS A 60 13.71 -1.70 -1.56
C HIS A 60 12.45 -1.24 -2.27
N ILE A 61 12.55 -0.97 -3.55
CA ILE A 61 11.46 -0.51 -4.40
C ILE A 61 11.32 -1.46 -5.57
N ALA A 62 10.12 -1.99 -5.79
CA ALA A 62 9.79 -2.69 -7.03
C ALA A 62 8.99 -1.74 -7.93
N LEU A 63 9.52 -1.45 -9.13
CA LEU A 63 8.82 -0.71 -10.19
C LEU A 63 8.29 -1.71 -11.20
N SER A 64 6.98 -1.88 -11.23
CA SER A 64 6.29 -2.77 -12.19
C SER A 64 5.63 -1.95 -13.29
N TYR A 65 5.73 -2.45 -14.51
CA TYR A 65 5.20 -1.82 -15.71
C TYR A 65 4.03 -2.64 -16.27
N SER A 66 3.24 -2.05 -17.14
CA SER A 66 2.20 -2.79 -17.86
C SER A 66 2.82 -3.70 -18.93
N PRO A 67 2.28 -4.91 -19.21
CA PRO A 67 2.68 -5.70 -20.36
C PRO A 67 2.56 -4.93 -21.69
N VAL A 68 1.60 -4.00 -21.79
CA VAL A 68 1.41 -3.11 -22.95
C VAL A 68 2.64 -2.24 -23.22
N ASP A 69 3.40 -1.91 -22.17
CA ASP A 69 4.61 -1.11 -22.27
C ASP A 69 5.86 -1.94 -22.62
N ALA A 70 5.79 -3.28 -22.56
CA ALA A 70 6.94 -4.17 -22.72
C ALA A 70 7.79 -3.88 -23.97
N PRO A 71 7.21 -3.58 -25.16
CA PRO A 71 8.01 -3.27 -26.36
C PRO A 71 8.86 -2.00 -26.25
N LYS A 72 8.53 -1.11 -25.33
CA LYS A 72 9.24 0.16 -25.07
C LYS A 72 10.29 0.06 -23.96
N LEU A 73 10.32 -1.06 -23.24
CA LEU A 73 11.09 -1.22 -22.00
C LEU A 73 12.37 -2.02 -22.24
N THR A 74 13.33 -1.41 -22.96
CA THR A 74 14.70 -1.94 -22.99
C THR A 74 15.37 -1.81 -21.63
N ASP A 75 16.46 -2.54 -21.39
CA ASP A 75 17.23 -2.47 -20.14
C ASP A 75 17.68 -1.03 -19.83
N GLY A 76 18.23 -0.33 -20.82
CA GLY A 76 18.61 1.08 -20.69
C GLY A 76 17.42 1.98 -20.34
N LYS A 77 16.24 1.72 -20.92
CA LYS A 77 15.02 2.47 -20.61
C LYS A 77 14.53 2.19 -19.19
N MET A 78 14.62 0.96 -18.71
CA MET A 78 14.28 0.60 -17.32
C MET A 78 15.22 1.27 -16.33
N VAL A 79 16.54 1.32 -16.62
CA VAL A 79 17.52 2.04 -15.79
C VAL A 79 17.19 3.53 -15.76
N GLN A 80 16.96 4.15 -16.91
CA GLN A 80 16.58 5.56 -17.01
C GLN A 80 15.33 5.88 -16.15
N LEU A 81 14.28 5.08 -16.29
CA LEU A 81 13.04 5.26 -15.53
C LEU A 81 13.25 5.08 -14.02
N ALA A 82 14.07 4.12 -13.61
CA ALA A 82 14.40 3.86 -12.22
C ALA A 82 15.20 5.02 -11.61
N GLN A 83 16.19 5.55 -12.33
CA GLN A 83 16.99 6.70 -11.87
C GLN A 83 16.16 7.99 -11.82
N GLU A 84 15.29 8.24 -12.81
CA GLU A 84 14.36 9.37 -12.76
C GLU A 84 13.38 9.24 -11.58
N TYR A 85 12.87 8.03 -11.33
CA TYR A 85 12.01 7.77 -10.19
C TYR A 85 12.73 8.05 -8.87
N MET A 86 13.97 7.59 -8.70
CA MET A 86 14.76 7.86 -7.50
C MET A 86 14.96 9.37 -7.28
N ARG A 87 15.33 10.11 -8.31
CA ARG A 87 15.50 11.58 -8.25
C ARG A 87 14.22 12.29 -7.80
N GLU A 88 13.08 11.96 -8.41
CA GLU A 88 11.77 12.54 -8.06
C GLU A 88 11.32 12.16 -6.65
N MET A 89 11.71 10.97 -6.18
CA MET A 89 11.50 10.52 -4.80
C MET A 89 12.50 11.13 -3.81
N LYS A 90 13.45 11.97 -4.27
CA LYS A 90 14.54 12.54 -3.46
C LYS A 90 15.44 11.46 -2.83
N ILE A 91 15.66 10.38 -3.57
CA ILE A 91 16.64 9.35 -3.24
C ILE A 91 17.88 9.66 -4.09
N THR A 92 18.78 10.44 -3.53
CA THR A 92 20.01 10.95 -4.17
C THR A 92 21.21 10.73 -3.28
N ASP A 93 22.41 10.85 -3.84
CA ASP A 93 23.68 10.80 -3.14
C ASP A 93 23.86 9.55 -2.26
N THR A 94 23.45 8.40 -2.79
CA THR A 94 23.53 7.14 -2.05
C THR A 94 23.83 5.97 -2.96
N GLN A 95 24.29 4.88 -2.35
CA GLN A 95 24.51 3.60 -3.01
C GLN A 95 23.20 2.95 -3.45
N TYR A 96 23.16 2.39 -4.65
CA TYR A 96 22.02 1.59 -5.11
C TYR A 96 22.38 0.59 -6.20
N ILE A 97 21.54 -0.43 -6.35
CA ILE A 97 21.54 -1.35 -7.50
C ILE A 97 20.15 -1.38 -8.13
N ILE A 98 20.12 -1.61 -9.44
CA ILE A 98 18.89 -1.83 -10.23
C ILE A 98 18.98 -3.22 -10.84
N VAL A 99 18.00 -4.07 -10.50
CA VAL A 99 17.96 -5.47 -10.93
C VAL A 99 16.65 -5.71 -11.68
N ARG A 100 16.72 -6.25 -12.91
CA ARG A 100 15.56 -6.70 -13.66
C ARG A 100 15.19 -8.13 -13.29
N HIS A 101 13.89 -8.39 -13.14
CA HIS A 101 13.33 -9.73 -13.04
C HIS A 101 12.45 -10.05 -14.26
N GLN A 102 12.39 -11.35 -14.63
CA GLN A 102 11.55 -11.87 -15.70
C GLN A 102 10.63 -13.01 -15.23
N ASP A 103 10.46 -13.15 -13.91
CA ASP A 103 9.65 -14.19 -13.28
C ASP A 103 8.13 -13.92 -13.34
N ARG A 104 7.69 -12.87 -14.02
CA ARG A 104 6.29 -12.47 -14.17
C ARG A 104 6.00 -11.93 -15.56
N GLU A 105 4.72 -12.00 -15.95
CA GLU A 105 4.21 -11.39 -17.18
C GLU A 105 4.45 -9.86 -17.24
N HIS A 106 4.43 -9.20 -16.08
CA HIS A 106 4.67 -7.77 -15.97
C HIS A 106 6.16 -7.47 -15.90
N PRO A 107 6.74 -6.73 -16.87
CA PRO A 107 8.13 -6.27 -16.75
C PRO A 107 8.31 -5.48 -15.45
N HIS A 108 9.38 -5.77 -14.70
CA HIS A 108 9.64 -5.05 -13.47
C HIS A 108 11.13 -5.01 -13.13
N VAL A 109 11.51 -3.97 -12.40
CA VAL A 109 12.83 -3.82 -11.82
C VAL A 109 12.75 -3.63 -10.32
N HIS A 110 13.76 -4.11 -9.63
CA HIS A 110 13.99 -3.88 -8.22
C HIS A 110 15.11 -2.87 -8.04
N ILE A 111 14.87 -1.84 -7.24
CA ILE A 111 15.87 -0.88 -6.79
C ILE A 111 16.14 -1.21 -5.34
N VAL A 112 17.38 -1.59 -5.01
CA VAL A 112 17.84 -1.69 -3.64
C VAL A 112 18.80 -0.54 -3.39
N PHE A 113 18.56 0.26 -2.37
CA PHE A 113 19.38 1.43 -2.07
C PHE A 113 19.65 1.57 -0.58
N ASN A 114 20.73 2.24 -0.24
CA ASN A 114 21.03 2.62 1.13
C ASN A 114 20.19 3.82 1.52
N ARG A 115 19.45 3.75 2.63
CA ARG A 115 18.70 4.88 3.18
C ARG A 115 19.59 5.88 3.94
N ILE A 116 20.88 5.60 4.02
CA ILE A 116 21.91 6.49 4.52
C ILE A 116 22.66 7.01 3.29
N ASP A 117 22.72 8.32 3.14
CA ASP A 117 23.43 8.97 2.04
C ASP A 117 24.95 8.95 2.24
N ASN A 118 25.69 9.43 1.24
CA ASN A 118 27.16 9.47 1.27
C ASN A 118 27.74 10.39 2.37
N ASN A 119 26.88 11.17 3.04
CA ASN A 119 27.25 12.05 4.16
C ASN A 119 26.78 11.49 5.52
N GLY A 120 26.31 10.24 5.58
CA GLY A 120 25.80 9.62 6.80
C GLY A 120 24.39 10.07 7.22
N LYS A 121 23.68 10.88 6.41
CA LYS A 121 22.32 11.36 6.73
C LYS A 121 21.27 10.37 6.28
N THR A 122 20.19 10.30 7.03
CA THR A 122 19.04 9.47 6.65
C THR A 122 18.23 10.12 5.54
N ILE A 123 18.02 9.42 4.43
CA ILE A 123 17.08 9.80 3.37
C ILE A 123 15.66 9.70 3.90
N SER A 124 14.94 10.83 3.87
CA SER A 124 13.61 10.96 4.44
C SER A 124 12.56 10.11 3.69
N ASP A 125 11.83 9.31 4.45
CA ASP A 125 10.69 8.53 3.98
C ASP A 125 9.33 9.16 4.30
N ARG A 126 9.32 10.43 4.73
CA ARG A 126 8.07 11.14 5.04
C ARG A 126 7.16 11.20 3.82
N ASN A 127 5.92 10.72 3.98
CA ASN A 127 4.90 10.66 2.92
C ASN A 127 5.36 9.91 1.66
N ASP A 128 6.27 8.92 1.79
CA ASP A 128 6.84 8.19 0.65
C ASP A 128 5.78 7.51 -0.21
N MET A 129 4.71 6.96 0.38
CA MET A 129 3.60 6.34 -0.36
C MET A 129 2.86 7.36 -1.25
N TYR A 130 2.57 8.54 -0.72
CA TYR A 130 1.92 9.60 -1.49
C TYR A 130 2.84 10.13 -2.60
N ARG A 131 4.12 10.40 -2.28
CA ARG A 131 5.12 10.81 -3.28
C ARG A 131 5.27 9.79 -4.39
N ASN A 132 5.36 8.50 -4.03
CA ASN A 132 5.45 7.40 -4.98
C ASN A 132 4.29 7.41 -5.99
N GLU A 133 3.06 7.60 -5.53
CA GLU A 133 1.90 7.69 -6.42
C GLU A 133 2.03 8.85 -7.41
N GLN A 134 2.41 10.05 -6.92
CA GLN A 134 2.56 11.24 -7.75
C GLN A 134 3.71 11.09 -8.76
N VAL A 135 4.85 10.56 -8.31
CA VAL A 135 6.01 10.31 -9.17
C VAL A 135 5.68 9.28 -10.25
N CYS A 136 5.02 8.18 -9.88
CA CYS A 136 4.58 7.18 -10.87
C CYS A 136 3.64 7.77 -11.92
N LYS A 137 2.70 8.65 -11.53
CA LYS A 137 1.81 9.35 -12.47
C LYS A 137 2.59 10.29 -13.38
N LYS A 138 3.48 11.11 -12.82
CA LYS A 138 4.33 12.05 -13.56
C LYS A 138 5.17 11.33 -14.61
N LEU A 139 5.86 10.25 -14.23
CA LEU A 139 6.70 9.50 -15.15
C LEU A 139 5.90 8.77 -16.22
N LYS A 140 4.72 8.22 -15.90
CA LYS A 140 3.83 7.64 -16.91
C LYS A 140 3.45 8.67 -17.97
N THR A 141 3.05 9.88 -17.56
CA THR A 141 2.72 10.97 -18.50
C THR A 141 3.93 11.37 -19.34
N LYS A 142 5.08 11.59 -18.70
CA LYS A 142 6.31 12.04 -19.37
C LYS A 142 6.80 11.05 -20.43
N HIS A 143 6.71 9.76 -20.16
CA HIS A 143 7.25 8.71 -21.03
C HIS A 143 6.19 7.98 -21.86
N GLY A 144 4.95 8.45 -21.89
CA GLY A 144 3.86 7.84 -22.64
C GLY A 144 3.60 6.37 -22.25
N LEU A 145 3.74 6.06 -20.94
CA LEU A 145 3.47 4.72 -20.42
C LEU A 145 1.98 4.53 -20.16
N TYR A 146 1.53 3.28 -20.26
CA TYR A 146 0.14 2.92 -20.13
C TYR A 146 -0.47 3.34 -18.79
N PHE A 147 -1.61 4.00 -18.85
CA PHE A 147 -2.50 4.25 -17.73
C PHE A 147 -3.60 3.20 -17.72
N ALA A 148 -3.70 2.43 -16.64
CA ALA A 148 -4.84 1.53 -16.49
C ALA A 148 -6.14 2.34 -16.55
N LYS A 149 -7.08 1.90 -17.41
CA LYS A 149 -8.42 2.45 -17.46
C LYS A 149 -9.08 2.14 -16.11
N GLY A 150 -9.32 3.12 -15.31
CA GLY A 150 -9.90 3.16 -13.97
C GLY A 150 -10.60 1.91 -13.38
N LYS A 151 -11.33 2.07 -12.31
CA LYS A 151 -12.05 0.98 -11.64
C LYS A 151 -13.13 0.30 -12.50
N GLU A 152 -13.54 0.93 -13.60
CA GLU A 152 -14.62 0.48 -14.49
C GLU A 152 -14.30 -0.78 -15.30
N HIS A 153 -13.01 -1.08 -15.48
CA HIS A 153 -12.54 -2.20 -16.31
C HIS A 153 -11.87 -3.33 -15.51
N VAL A 154 -12.12 -3.39 -14.21
CA VAL A 154 -11.57 -4.46 -13.36
C VAL A 154 -12.29 -5.78 -13.66
N LYS A 155 -11.52 -6.84 -13.88
CA LYS A 155 -12.04 -8.21 -14.02
C LYS A 155 -12.52 -8.71 -12.66
N GLN A 156 -13.75 -8.41 -12.28
CA GLN A 156 -14.33 -8.69 -10.95
C GLN A 156 -14.24 -10.16 -10.56
N HIS A 157 -14.37 -11.09 -11.54
CA HIS A 157 -14.28 -12.52 -11.32
C HIS A 157 -12.90 -13.01 -10.84
N ARG A 158 -11.85 -12.17 -10.95
CA ARG A 158 -10.48 -12.47 -10.48
C ARG A 158 -10.17 -11.87 -9.11
N LEU A 159 -11.08 -11.05 -8.58
CA LEU A 159 -10.90 -10.47 -7.26
C LEU A 159 -11.13 -11.53 -6.18
N ARG A 160 -10.28 -11.52 -5.17
CA ARG A 160 -10.43 -12.30 -3.93
C ARG A 160 -10.93 -11.39 -2.82
N GLU A 161 -11.51 -11.99 -1.78
CA GLU A 161 -11.85 -11.23 -0.58
C GLU A 161 -10.57 -10.71 0.12
N PRO A 162 -10.58 -9.51 0.73
CA PRO A 162 -11.73 -8.58 0.88
C PRO A 162 -11.95 -7.64 -0.32
N ASP A 163 -11.09 -7.65 -1.34
CA ASP A 163 -11.14 -6.73 -2.48
C ASP A 163 -12.41 -6.89 -3.33
N LYS A 164 -12.92 -8.12 -3.43
CA LYS A 164 -14.17 -8.42 -4.13
C LYS A 164 -15.35 -7.70 -3.48
N SER A 165 -15.54 -7.87 -2.18
CA SER A 165 -16.60 -7.19 -1.41
C SER A 165 -16.47 -5.66 -1.49
N LYS A 166 -15.25 -5.13 -1.39
CA LYS A 166 -14.98 -3.69 -1.55
C LYS A 166 -15.42 -3.17 -2.92
N TYR A 167 -15.18 -3.95 -3.96
CA TYR A 167 -15.53 -3.58 -5.34
C TYR A 167 -17.02 -3.65 -5.59
N GLU A 168 -17.70 -4.66 -5.04
CA GLU A 168 -19.14 -4.80 -5.10
C GLU A 168 -19.85 -3.62 -4.41
N ILE A 169 -19.34 -3.20 -3.23
CA ILE A 169 -19.82 -1.99 -2.55
C ILE A 169 -19.61 -0.75 -3.43
N TYR A 170 -18.42 -0.60 -4.04
CA TYR A 170 -18.12 0.52 -4.93
C TYR A 170 -19.15 0.65 -6.05
N ASN A 171 -19.43 -0.45 -6.77
CA ASN A 171 -20.39 -0.44 -7.86
C ASN A 171 -21.80 -0.14 -7.36
N ALA A 172 -22.23 -0.80 -6.28
CA ALA A 172 -23.58 -0.58 -5.75
C ALA A 172 -23.82 0.86 -5.30
N VAL A 173 -22.86 1.47 -4.57
CA VAL A 173 -22.98 2.87 -4.15
C VAL A 173 -22.98 3.81 -5.35
N LYS A 174 -22.09 3.58 -6.34
CA LYS A 174 -22.04 4.38 -7.58
C LYS A 174 -23.37 4.34 -8.35
N ASP A 175 -23.98 3.16 -8.45
CA ASP A 175 -25.23 2.95 -9.20
C ASP A 175 -26.46 3.51 -8.47
N GLU A 176 -26.48 3.45 -7.14
CA GLU A 176 -27.68 3.79 -6.36
C GLU A 176 -27.69 5.24 -5.85
N ILE A 177 -26.51 5.91 -5.74
CA ILE A 177 -26.46 7.29 -5.24
C ILE A 177 -27.24 8.26 -6.11
N GLY A 178 -27.16 8.14 -7.44
CA GLY A 178 -27.89 9.00 -8.38
C GLY A 178 -29.38 8.71 -8.47
N LYS A 179 -29.82 7.56 -7.95
CA LYS A 179 -31.24 7.14 -7.93
C LYS A 179 -31.91 7.41 -6.59
N SER A 180 -31.15 7.83 -5.59
CA SER A 180 -31.63 8.07 -4.23
C SER A 180 -31.74 9.57 -3.96
N ARG A 181 -32.84 9.98 -3.33
CA ARG A 181 -33.10 11.39 -2.99
C ARG A 181 -32.68 11.77 -1.58
N ASN A 182 -32.44 10.77 -0.71
CA ASN A 182 -32.04 10.94 0.67
C ASN A 182 -31.30 9.69 1.18
N TRP A 183 -30.76 9.78 2.38
CA TRP A 183 -30.02 8.69 3.04
C TRP A 183 -30.87 7.44 3.26
N GLN A 184 -32.15 7.58 3.61
CA GLN A 184 -33.04 6.45 3.87
C GLN A 184 -33.24 5.62 2.60
N GLN A 185 -33.52 6.26 1.46
CA GLN A 185 -33.63 5.57 0.18
C GLN A 185 -32.34 4.87 -0.23
N LEU A 186 -31.18 5.52 -0.04
CA LEU A 186 -29.87 4.91 -0.33
C LEU A 186 -29.66 3.68 0.56
N GLN A 187 -29.97 3.78 1.85
CA GLN A 187 -29.83 2.67 2.79
C GLN A 187 -30.71 1.48 2.40
N THR A 188 -31.97 1.70 2.08
CA THR A 188 -32.90 0.64 1.62
C THR A 188 -32.39 -0.05 0.36
N ARG A 189 -32.00 0.71 -0.66
CA ARG A 189 -31.47 0.15 -1.93
C ARG A 189 -30.17 -0.61 -1.78
N LEU A 190 -29.29 -0.18 -0.89
CA LEU A 190 -28.05 -0.88 -0.60
C LEU A 190 -28.29 -2.12 0.25
N ALA A 191 -29.25 -2.08 1.19
CA ALA A 191 -29.64 -3.25 1.98
C ALA A 191 -30.20 -4.38 1.11
N GLU A 192 -30.97 -4.07 0.06
CA GLU A 192 -31.43 -5.06 -0.94
C GLU A 192 -30.26 -5.79 -1.64
N LYS A 193 -29.07 -5.16 -1.70
CA LYS A 193 -27.86 -5.73 -2.26
C LYS A 193 -26.94 -6.37 -1.19
N GLY A 194 -27.43 -6.50 0.04
CA GLY A 194 -26.68 -7.04 1.18
C GLY A 194 -25.56 -6.10 1.67
N ILE A 195 -25.73 -4.77 1.48
CA ILE A 195 -24.74 -3.77 1.88
C ILE A 195 -25.33 -2.91 2.98
N GLY A 196 -24.70 -2.92 4.16
CA GLY A 196 -25.05 -2.08 5.29
C GLY A 196 -24.35 -0.72 5.25
N ILE A 197 -25.02 0.32 5.77
CA ILE A 197 -24.45 1.64 5.99
C ILE A 197 -24.31 1.88 7.50
N HIS A 198 -23.14 2.34 7.93
CA HIS A 198 -22.83 2.66 9.33
C HIS A 198 -22.30 4.09 9.44
N PHE A 199 -23.01 4.93 10.19
CA PHE A 199 -22.60 6.30 10.46
C PHE A 199 -21.70 6.35 11.71
N LYS A 200 -20.66 7.16 11.65
CA LYS A 200 -19.82 7.48 12.80
C LYS A 200 -20.16 8.90 13.26
N TYR A 201 -20.59 9.04 14.52
CA TYR A 201 -20.94 10.31 15.11
C TYR A 201 -19.75 10.92 15.88
N ARG A 202 -19.76 12.24 16.03
CA ARG A 202 -18.76 13.03 16.76
C ARG A 202 -19.11 13.08 18.24
N GLY A 203 -18.44 12.26 19.06
CA GLY A 203 -18.74 12.17 20.48
C GLY A 203 -20.22 11.85 20.74
N GLN A 204 -20.85 12.62 21.64
CA GLN A 204 -22.30 12.51 21.94
C GLN A 204 -23.15 13.49 21.14
N THR A 205 -22.56 14.20 20.17
CA THR A 205 -23.30 15.08 19.27
C THR A 205 -23.99 14.27 18.19
N GLY A 206 -25.17 14.68 17.71
CA GLY A 206 -25.82 14.05 16.56
C GLY A 206 -25.12 14.30 15.21
N GLU A 207 -23.95 14.96 15.21
CA GLU A 207 -23.19 15.28 14.01
C GLU A 207 -22.49 14.05 13.43
N VAL A 208 -22.76 13.72 12.19
CA VAL A 208 -22.08 12.60 11.50
C VAL A 208 -20.69 13.02 11.04
N GLN A 209 -19.67 12.35 11.58
CA GLN A 209 -18.26 12.57 11.24
C GLN A 209 -17.79 11.71 10.05
N GLY A 210 -18.40 10.56 9.83
CA GLY A 210 -17.94 9.63 8.83
C GLY A 210 -18.96 8.55 8.51
N ILE A 211 -18.65 7.76 7.47
CA ILE A 211 -19.50 6.66 6.98
C ILE A 211 -18.63 5.44 6.68
N SER A 212 -19.18 4.27 6.97
CA SER A 212 -18.61 2.97 6.58
C SER A 212 -19.69 2.12 5.91
N PHE A 213 -19.28 1.23 5.04
CA PHE A 213 -20.15 0.27 4.35
C PHE A 213 -19.70 -1.14 4.70
N SER A 214 -20.67 -2.03 4.97
CA SER A 214 -20.39 -3.44 5.27
C SER A 214 -21.00 -4.36 4.22
N LYS A 215 -20.32 -5.47 3.93
CA LYS A 215 -20.84 -6.57 3.11
C LYS A 215 -20.28 -7.89 3.62
N GLY A 216 -21.16 -8.80 4.05
CA GLY A 216 -20.76 -10.00 4.77
C GLY A 216 -19.98 -9.63 6.04
N GLU A 217 -18.80 -10.23 6.21
CA GLU A 217 -17.92 -9.98 7.36
C GLU A 217 -17.01 -8.73 7.19
N TYR A 218 -16.99 -8.11 6.00
CA TYR A 218 -16.09 -7.00 5.69
C TYR A 218 -16.75 -5.65 5.86
N THR A 219 -16.03 -4.73 6.49
CA THR A 219 -16.46 -3.32 6.67
C THR A 219 -15.35 -2.38 6.23
N PHE A 220 -15.69 -1.40 5.38
CA PHE A 220 -14.76 -0.44 4.82
C PHE A 220 -15.25 0.99 5.07
N LYS A 221 -14.33 1.91 5.37
CA LYS A 221 -14.66 3.34 5.40
C LYS A 221 -15.04 3.82 4.00
N GLY A 222 -16.04 4.67 3.88
CA GLY A 222 -16.45 5.20 2.58
C GLY A 222 -15.30 5.81 1.80
N SER A 223 -14.45 6.62 2.45
CA SER A 223 -13.25 7.22 1.83
C SER A 223 -12.16 6.22 1.47
N GLU A 224 -12.17 5.02 2.05
CA GLU A 224 -11.26 3.93 1.71
C GLU A 224 -11.70 3.20 0.44
N ILE A 225 -13.01 3.10 0.21
CA ILE A 225 -13.59 2.53 -1.01
C ILE A 225 -13.38 3.51 -2.16
N ASP A 226 -13.82 4.77 -1.98
CA ASP A 226 -13.58 5.86 -2.89
C ASP A 226 -13.62 7.22 -2.17
N ARG A 227 -12.81 8.19 -2.61
CA ARG A 227 -12.83 9.55 -2.03
C ARG A 227 -14.17 10.25 -2.22
N SER A 228 -14.93 9.92 -3.26
CA SER A 228 -16.29 10.44 -3.49
C SER A 228 -17.31 9.86 -2.50
N PHE A 229 -17.01 8.74 -1.85
CA PHE A 229 -17.87 8.08 -0.87
C PHE A 229 -17.59 8.50 0.58
N SER A 230 -16.82 9.57 0.78
CA SER A 230 -16.77 10.20 2.10
C SER A 230 -18.14 10.77 2.47
N PHE A 231 -18.51 10.73 3.78
CA PHE A 231 -19.81 11.22 4.24
C PHE A 231 -20.13 12.62 3.69
N SER A 232 -19.24 13.58 3.86
CA SER A 232 -19.46 14.98 3.42
C SER A 232 -19.69 15.13 1.92
N LYS A 233 -19.18 14.22 1.09
CA LYS A 233 -19.40 14.26 -0.36
C LYS A 233 -20.74 13.61 -0.76
N LEU A 234 -21.08 12.48 -0.13
CA LEU A 234 -22.35 11.82 -0.36
C LEU A 234 -23.51 12.67 0.17
N ASP A 235 -23.35 13.29 1.35
CA ASP A 235 -24.35 14.16 1.97
C ASP A 235 -24.69 15.35 1.07
N LYS A 236 -23.68 15.93 0.42
CA LYS A 236 -23.88 17.01 -0.58
C LYS A 236 -24.71 16.57 -1.80
N CYS A 237 -24.71 15.29 -2.14
CA CYS A 237 -25.54 14.78 -3.24
C CYS A 237 -27.04 14.84 -2.92
N PHE A 238 -27.40 14.89 -1.63
CA PHE A 238 -28.79 14.95 -1.18
C PHE A 238 -29.30 16.39 -0.91
N GLY A 239 -28.42 17.41 -1.00
CA GLY A 239 -28.79 18.82 -0.78
C GLY A 239 -29.43 19.03 0.59
N ASP A 240 -30.62 19.64 0.61
CA ASP A 240 -31.36 19.93 1.84
C ASP A 240 -31.90 18.67 2.57
N ALA A 241 -31.89 17.52 1.91
CA ALA A 241 -32.24 16.22 2.51
C ALA A 241 -30.99 15.51 3.13
N GLY A 242 -29.83 16.17 3.21
CA GLY A 242 -28.63 15.69 3.89
C GLY A 242 -28.79 15.70 5.41
N LEU A 243 -28.03 14.85 6.12
CA LEU A 243 -28.15 14.69 7.57
C LEU A 243 -27.57 15.87 8.37
N ASN A 244 -26.69 16.67 7.80
CA ASN A 244 -26.07 17.82 8.48
C ASN A 244 -26.69 19.17 8.12
N THR A 245 -27.79 19.22 7.36
CA THR A 245 -28.30 20.47 6.78
C THR A 245 -29.36 21.19 7.62
N THR A 246 -29.97 20.59 8.65
CA THR A 246 -30.90 21.33 9.53
C THR A 246 -31.20 20.65 10.88
N GLU A 247 -31.54 21.44 11.89
CA GLU A 247 -31.96 21.00 13.24
C GLU A 247 -33.24 20.08 13.22
N SER A 248 -33.97 20.04 12.13
CA SER A 248 -35.14 19.22 11.95
C SER A 248 -34.89 17.72 11.81
N ASN A 249 -33.64 17.30 11.55
CA ASN A 249 -33.30 15.90 11.32
C ASN A 249 -32.89 15.09 12.58
N ARG A 250 -32.93 15.68 13.77
CA ARG A 250 -32.68 14.95 15.04
C ARG A 250 -33.67 13.80 15.28
N GLN A 251 -34.90 13.90 14.80
CA GLN A 251 -35.91 12.83 14.94
C GLN A 251 -35.68 11.67 13.96
N THR A 252 -35.20 11.95 12.75
CA THR A 252 -34.91 10.93 11.73
C THR A 252 -33.68 10.11 12.09
N VAL A 253 -32.67 10.74 12.71
CA VAL A 253 -31.46 10.07 13.18
C VAL A 253 -31.77 9.09 14.32
N SER A 254 -32.72 9.43 15.22
CA SER A 254 -33.14 8.55 16.31
C SER A 254 -33.85 7.29 15.80
N ALA A 255 -34.61 7.37 14.70
CA ALA A 255 -35.26 6.23 14.10
C ALA A 255 -34.30 5.28 13.34
N LEU A 256 -33.15 5.79 12.86
CA LEU A 256 -32.12 5.01 12.18
C LEU A 256 -31.15 4.28 13.14
N VAL A 257 -31.20 4.62 14.43
CA VAL A 257 -30.26 4.11 15.49
C VAL A 257 -30.84 2.90 16.26
N GLN A 258 -32.08 2.48 16.02
CA GLN A 258 -32.71 1.36 16.75
C GLN A 258 -32.37 0.00 16.13
N GLU A 259 -31.08 -0.38 16.14
CA GLU A 259 -30.67 -1.79 16.26
C GLU A 259 -29.43 -1.87 17.15
N PRO A 260 -29.39 -2.81 18.12
CA PRO A 260 -28.26 -2.93 19.03
C PRO A 260 -27.06 -3.48 18.26
N ALA A 261 -26.02 -2.65 18.11
CA ALA A 261 -24.73 -3.11 17.63
C ALA A 261 -24.17 -4.17 18.59
N GLN A 262 -24.20 -5.42 18.19
CA GLN A 262 -23.30 -6.42 18.74
C GLN A 262 -21.88 -5.95 18.40
N THR A 263 -21.12 -5.64 19.40
CA THR A 263 -19.70 -5.31 19.32
C THR A 263 -18.96 -6.50 18.71
N PRO A 264 -18.40 -6.38 17.53
CA PRO A 264 -17.43 -7.38 17.05
C PRO A 264 -16.17 -7.19 17.89
N GLY A 265 -15.68 -8.30 18.45
CA GLY A 265 -14.45 -8.35 19.23
C GLY A 265 -13.30 -7.65 18.49
N LYS A 266 -12.43 -7.01 19.27
CA LYS A 266 -11.18 -6.43 18.78
C LYS A 266 -10.40 -7.51 18.03
N ILE A 267 -10.39 -7.42 16.72
CA ILE A 267 -9.39 -8.09 15.89
C ILE A 267 -8.36 -7.02 15.58
N ASP A 268 -7.19 -7.16 16.17
CA ASP A 268 -6.01 -6.39 15.80
C ASP A 268 -5.62 -6.78 14.37
N THR A 269 -6.19 -6.10 13.40
CA THR A 269 -5.73 -6.18 12.02
C THR A 269 -4.50 -5.31 11.86
N PRO A 270 -3.38 -5.85 11.38
CA PRO A 270 -2.25 -5.00 11.05
C PRO A 270 -2.67 -4.00 9.98
N LEU A 271 -2.42 -2.74 10.28
CA LEU A 271 -2.64 -1.56 9.46
C LEU A 271 -1.99 -1.75 8.08
N LEU A 272 -2.72 -2.29 7.12
CA LEU A 272 -2.26 -2.36 5.74
C LEU A 272 -2.77 -1.12 5.02
N ALA A 273 -1.84 -0.19 4.87
CA ALA A 273 -2.03 1.07 4.16
C ALA A 273 -2.63 0.87 2.76
N GLY A 274 -3.65 1.59 2.52
CA GLY A 274 -4.10 2.28 1.32
C GLY A 274 -3.91 1.67 -0.07
N LEU A 275 -4.96 1.72 -0.83
CA LEU A 275 -5.08 1.86 -2.32
C LEU A 275 -4.08 1.14 -3.27
N GLY A 276 -3.03 0.49 -2.79
CA GLY A 276 -2.14 -0.34 -3.60
C GLY A 276 -2.68 -1.76 -3.85
N GLY A 277 -3.70 -2.21 -3.13
CA GLY A 277 -4.22 -3.58 -3.18
C GLY A 277 -5.02 -3.93 -4.44
N LEU A 278 -5.55 -2.94 -5.15
CA LEU A 278 -6.38 -3.17 -6.35
C LEU A 278 -5.63 -3.79 -7.54
N PHE A 279 -4.30 -3.88 -7.46
CA PHE A 279 -3.46 -4.46 -8.52
C PHE A 279 -2.44 -5.46 -7.97
N SER A 280 -2.67 -6.03 -6.79
CA SER A 280 -1.82 -7.14 -6.31
C SER A 280 -2.12 -8.38 -7.14
N ALA A 281 -1.18 -8.76 -8.01
CA ALA A 281 -1.15 -10.10 -8.56
C ALA A 281 -1.09 -11.13 -7.40
N PRO A 282 -1.61 -12.35 -7.57
CA PRO A 282 -1.65 -13.34 -6.51
C PRO A 282 -0.25 -13.56 -5.96
N SER A 283 -0.10 -13.35 -4.65
CA SER A 283 1.10 -13.76 -3.93
C SER A 283 1.18 -15.29 -4.01
N SER A 284 2.26 -15.81 -4.58
CA SER A 284 2.61 -17.21 -4.42
C SER A 284 2.68 -17.56 -2.93
N PRO A 285 2.37 -18.81 -2.55
CA PRO A 285 2.40 -19.22 -1.16
C PRO A 285 3.76 -18.92 -0.54
N ALA A 286 3.73 -18.53 0.72
CA ALA A 286 4.93 -18.28 1.51
C ALA A 286 5.81 -19.53 1.48
N ASP A 287 7.06 -19.39 1.04
CA ASP A 287 8.11 -20.36 1.33
C ASP A 287 8.25 -20.42 2.85
N GLU A 288 7.79 -21.51 3.42
CA GLU A 288 8.14 -21.93 4.76
C GLU A 288 9.65 -22.15 4.78
N THR A 289 10.36 -21.31 5.51
CA THR A 289 11.75 -21.58 5.85
C THR A 289 11.76 -22.78 6.80
N PRO A 290 12.53 -23.84 6.54
CA PRO A 290 12.66 -24.92 7.50
C PRO A 290 13.31 -24.40 8.78
N ASP A 291 12.59 -24.61 9.88
CA ASP A 291 13.02 -24.34 11.24
C ASP A 291 14.23 -25.25 11.55
N ASN A 292 15.36 -24.65 11.91
CA ASN A 292 16.57 -25.38 12.25
C ASN A 292 16.58 -25.62 13.79
N PRO A 293 16.37 -26.85 14.26
CA PRO A 293 16.33 -27.16 15.68
C PRO A 293 17.75 -27.38 16.21
N GLY A 294 18.36 -26.32 16.78
CA GLY A 294 19.63 -26.54 17.47
C GLY A 294 20.36 -25.26 17.86
N GLU A 295 19.94 -24.62 18.93
CA GLU A 295 20.85 -24.05 19.92
C GLU A 295 20.07 -23.47 21.12
N ARG A 296 19.84 -24.34 22.11
CA ARG A 296 19.44 -23.92 23.45
C ARG A 296 20.64 -23.24 24.15
N LYS A 297 20.71 -21.93 24.16
CA LYS A 297 21.64 -21.19 25.02
C LYS A 297 21.11 -21.15 26.46
N LYS A 298 21.84 -21.81 27.35
CA LYS A 298 21.64 -21.85 28.80
C LYS A 298 21.73 -20.42 29.40
N LYS A 299 20.69 -20.00 30.13
CA LYS A 299 20.70 -18.80 30.99
C LYS A 299 21.69 -18.99 32.12
N LYS A 300 22.76 -18.20 32.18
CA LYS A 300 23.63 -18.07 33.36
C LYS A 300 22.96 -17.17 34.39
N LYS A 301 22.67 -17.72 35.60
CA LYS A 301 22.30 -16.99 36.79
C LYS A 301 23.48 -16.15 37.27
N LYS A 302 23.30 -14.82 37.42
CA LYS A 302 24.24 -13.97 38.16
C LYS A 302 24.03 -14.19 39.66
N ARG A 303 25.08 -14.68 40.33
CA ARG A 303 25.21 -14.67 41.80
C ARG A 303 25.67 -13.29 42.23
N HIS A 304 24.94 -12.62 43.11
CA HIS A 304 25.42 -11.50 43.89
C HIS A 304 26.41 -12.04 44.92
N LEU A 305 27.61 -11.46 44.99
CA LEU A 305 28.46 -11.48 46.16
C LEU A 305 28.45 -10.09 46.76
N LYS A 306 28.09 -10.05 48.06
CA LYS A 306 28.30 -8.92 48.97
C LYS A 306 29.76 -8.98 49.44
N LEU A 307 30.42 -7.88 49.41
CA LEU A 307 31.31 -7.34 50.47
C LEU A 307 31.57 -5.89 50.15
#